data_e3fbfb08c6c60cf75c28c6976b3e75cd
#
_entry.id   e3fbfb08c6c60cf75c28c6976b3e75cd
#
_cell.length_a   1.000
_cell.length_b   1.000
_cell.length_c   1.000
_cell.angle_alpha   90.00
_cell.angle_beta   90.00
_cell.angle_gamma   90.00
#
_symmetry.space_group_name_H-M   'P 1'
#
loop_
_entity.id
_entity.type
_entity.pdbx_description
1 polymer ?
#
loop_
_entity_poly.entity_id
_entity_poly.type
_entity_poly.pdbx_seq_one_letter_code
_entity_poly.pdbx_strand_id
1 'polypeptide(L)'
;MTRQHVQRILAASLLALGGLQPVAMASDNSESDAHAGLMSWSFGYHDTAVSVAIWYPSSTPARAIPAGPFSLHAASNGEWLPASGHADQYPLLIISHGTGGSSIAHHRIAESLAKTGYLVAAIEHPGDNYQDRSLVANKQYFDERPRQLQALMTALASDPAISARIDPSRVGAIGHSAGGYSVAALLGANPDRDALIAHCAKQNDDPSCGYADPSVGVTTPTDMPFQLPPEADSAVAHPTLTIQSAALLAPLGSVVSASSRISAEIDVLIMDAEQDAILPSQYHADRIHKSAPHAHRTTAKGAGHFSFISPVVAAWAESLGEVAEDPTGFDRDQFNTHVSQTLQAWFDSTLKHTAN
;
A
#
# COMPACT_ATOMS: atom_id res chain seq x y z
N MET A 1 -3.35 5.87 -81.47
CA MET A 1 -4.36 6.72 -82.19
C MET A 1 -4.92 7.65 -81.14
N THR A 2 -4.50 8.87 -81.29
CA THR A 2 -5.15 10.22 -81.29
C THR A 2 -5.74 10.65 -79.97
N ARG A 3 -5.04 11.61 -79.27
CA ARG A 3 -5.03 13.07 -79.38
C ARG A 3 -6.43 13.70 -79.28
N GLN A 4 -6.73 14.53 -78.27
CA GLN A 4 -6.73 16.03 -78.28
C GLN A 4 -7.37 16.50 -76.99
N HIS A 5 -6.74 17.30 -76.19
CA HIS A 5 -6.74 18.78 -76.12
C HIS A 5 -8.14 19.43 -76.10
N VAL A 6 -8.47 20.11 -74.98
CA VAL A 6 -8.95 21.51 -74.98
C VAL A 6 -8.65 22.19 -73.66
N GLN A 7 -8.07 23.39 -73.74
CA GLN A 7 -7.70 24.38 -72.74
C GLN A 7 -8.82 25.33 -72.40
N ARG A 8 -8.64 26.02 -71.27
CA ARG A 8 -9.14 27.38 -70.85
C ARG A 8 -10.43 27.33 -70.04
N ILE A 9 -10.58 28.04 -68.92
CA ILE A 9 -10.38 29.50 -68.68
C ILE A 9 -10.14 29.72 -67.16
N LEU A 10 -9.23 30.69 -66.85
CA LEU A 10 -9.03 31.30 -65.52
C LEU A 10 -10.26 32.14 -65.11
N ALA A 11 -10.62 32.03 -63.80
CA ALA A 11 -11.24 33.10 -63.06
C ALA A 11 -10.63 33.14 -61.64
N ALA A 12 -9.90 34.21 -61.38
CA ALA A 12 -9.34 34.51 -60.08
C ALA A 12 -10.45 35.14 -59.21
N SER A 13 -10.66 34.50 -58.04
CA SER A 13 -11.41 35.13 -56.95
C SER A 13 -10.49 35.15 -55.71
N LEU A 14 -9.97 36.34 -55.40
CA LEU A 14 -9.36 36.62 -54.12
C LEU A 14 -10.43 36.55 -53.04
N LEU A 15 -10.33 35.56 -52.15
CA LEU A 15 -11.01 35.56 -50.87
C LEU A 15 -9.98 35.71 -49.77
N ALA A 16 -10.15 36.76 -48.97
CA ALA A 16 -9.33 37.13 -47.85
C ALA A 16 -9.21 35.99 -46.85
N LEU A 17 -8.02 35.48 -46.66
CA LEU A 17 -7.64 34.60 -45.54
C LEU A 17 -7.56 35.46 -44.27
N GLY A 18 -8.65 35.47 -43.50
CA GLY A 18 -8.61 35.89 -42.11
C GLY A 18 -7.73 34.90 -41.31
N GLY A 19 -6.60 35.41 -40.86
CA GLY A 19 -5.67 34.63 -40.04
C GLY A 19 -6.33 34.17 -38.74
N LEU A 20 -6.67 32.90 -38.66
CA LEU A 20 -6.85 32.23 -37.40
C LEU A 20 -5.46 32.04 -36.76
N GLN A 21 -5.14 32.89 -35.79
CA GLN A 21 -4.01 32.67 -34.93
C GLN A 21 -4.28 31.37 -34.13
N PRO A 22 -3.34 30.44 -34.04
CA PRO A 22 -3.46 29.31 -33.11
C PRO A 22 -3.52 29.88 -31.70
N VAL A 23 -4.64 29.68 -31.00
CA VAL A 23 -4.71 29.84 -29.57
C VAL A 23 -3.73 28.79 -29.02
N ALA A 24 -2.58 29.25 -28.58
CA ALA A 24 -1.69 28.44 -27.77
C ALA A 24 -2.49 28.07 -26.51
N MET A 25 -2.99 26.84 -26.47
CA MET A 25 -3.38 26.23 -25.21
C MET A 25 -2.08 26.19 -24.40
N ALA A 26 -1.95 27.10 -23.45
CA ALA A 26 -0.98 26.97 -22.39
C ALA A 26 -1.34 25.63 -21.71
N SER A 27 -0.55 24.60 -21.97
CA SER A 27 -0.50 23.45 -21.10
C SER A 27 -0.03 24.02 -19.76
N ASP A 28 -0.93 24.11 -18.81
CA ASP A 28 -0.61 24.41 -17.42
C ASP A 28 0.17 23.20 -16.89
N ASN A 29 1.44 23.11 -17.29
CA ASN A 29 2.44 22.25 -16.68
C ASN A 29 2.87 22.93 -15.36
N SER A 30 1.94 23.18 -14.47
CA SER A 30 2.28 23.26 -13.06
C SER A 30 2.60 21.81 -12.65
N GLU A 31 3.85 21.38 -12.80
CA GLU A 31 4.39 20.34 -11.91
C GLU A 31 3.93 20.74 -10.51
N SER A 32 3.09 19.93 -9.88
CA SER A 32 2.61 20.24 -8.55
C SER A 32 3.83 20.37 -7.67
N ASP A 33 4.08 21.56 -7.08
CA ASP A 33 5.13 21.81 -6.10
C ASP A 33 4.93 20.96 -4.81
N ALA A 34 4.20 19.86 -4.93
CA ALA A 34 3.87 18.97 -3.84
C ALA A 34 5.05 18.07 -3.49
N HIS A 35 5.50 18.21 -2.27
CA HIS A 35 6.49 17.34 -1.65
C HIS A 35 5.80 16.35 -0.70
N ALA A 36 6.48 15.27 -0.33
CA ALA A 36 6.03 14.42 0.75
C ALA A 36 6.42 15.06 2.09
N GLY A 37 5.45 15.41 2.91
CA GLY A 37 5.63 15.67 4.34
C GLY A 37 5.73 14.35 5.09
N LEU A 38 6.42 14.31 6.21
CA LEU A 38 6.53 13.15 7.10
C LEU A 38 6.40 13.59 8.55
N MET A 39 5.52 12.94 9.29
CA MET A 39 5.44 13.08 10.74
C MET A 39 5.39 11.70 11.41
N SER A 40 5.95 11.63 12.61
CA SER A 40 5.75 10.50 13.52
C SER A 40 4.51 10.74 14.36
N TRP A 41 3.67 9.72 14.46
CA TRP A 41 2.48 9.74 15.30
C TRP A 41 2.39 8.40 16.06
N SER A 42 1.62 8.35 17.15
CA SER A 42 1.45 7.11 17.89
C SER A 42 0.08 7.06 18.56
N PHE A 43 -0.40 5.85 18.79
CA PHE A 43 -1.63 5.60 19.54
C PHE A 43 -1.42 4.46 20.55
N GLY A 44 -2.30 4.40 21.55
CA GLY A 44 -2.28 3.31 22.53
C GLY A 44 -2.95 2.06 21.97
N TYR A 45 -2.30 0.91 22.11
CA TYR A 45 -2.87 -0.41 21.81
C TYR A 45 -2.48 -1.37 22.93
N HIS A 46 -3.46 -1.83 23.72
CA HIS A 46 -3.21 -2.44 25.03
C HIS A 46 -2.27 -1.55 25.88
N ASP A 47 -1.24 -2.11 26.46
CA ASP A 47 -0.27 -1.39 27.28
C ASP A 47 0.94 -0.84 26.47
N THR A 48 0.84 -0.82 25.12
CA THR A 48 1.93 -0.46 24.23
C THR A 48 1.59 0.79 23.41
N ALA A 49 2.55 1.70 23.26
CA ALA A 49 2.47 2.77 22.28
C ALA A 49 2.87 2.25 20.92
N VAL A 50 1.96 2.33 19.96
CA VAL A 50 2.18 1.89 18.57
C VAL A 50 2.63 3.08 17.74
N SER A 51 3.81 2.97 17.14
CA SER A 51 4.36 3.99 16.26
C SER A 51 3.74 3.91 14.86
N VAL A 52 3.50 5.07 14.27
CA VAL A 52 2.96 5.22 12.92
C VAL A 52 3.76 6.30 12.20
N ALA A 53 4.22 5.99 11.01
CA ALA A 53 4.76 7.00 10.10
C ALA A 53 3.63 7.52 9.21
N ILE A 54 3.42 8.83 9.20
CA ILE A 54 2.37 9.48 8.41
C ILE A 54 3.02 10.37 7.36
N TRP A 55 2.78 10.05 6.08
CA TRP A 55 3.15 10.89 4.94
C TRP A 55 1.92 11.66 4.44
N TYR A 56 2.14 12.87 3.99
CA TYR A 56 1.08 13.77 3.54
C TYR A 56 1.60 14.76 2.49
N PRO A 57 0.73 15.36 1.68
CA PRO A 57 1.12 16.42 0.75
C PRO A 57 1.66 17.64 1.51
N SER A 58 2.84 18.12 1.13
CA SER A 58 3.50 19.24 1.79
C SER A 58 4.00 20.28 0.79
N SER A 59 3.89 21.58 1.15
CA SER A 59 4.51 22.70 0.45
C SER A 59 5.99 22.85 0.82
N THR A 60 6.42 22.29 1.94
CA THR A 60 7.81 22.35 2.38
C THR A 60 8.69 21.43 1.54
N PRO A 61 9.80 21.91 0.97
CA PRO A 61 10.71 21.09 0.18
C PRO A 61 11.23 19.86 0.94
N ALA A 62 11.13 18.70 0.31
CA ALA A 62 11.64 17.44 0.84
C ALA A 62 13.18 17.43 0.88
N ARG A 63 13.73 16.69 1.85
CA ARG A 63 15.16 16.46 2.00
C ARG A 63 15.43 14.99 2.29
N ALA A 64 16.66 14.54 2.04
CA ALA A 64 17.08 13.21 2.45
C ALA A 64 17.12 13.13 3.99
N ILE A 65 16.47 12.09 4.54
CA ILE A 65 16.42 11.79 5.98
C ILE A 65 16.98 10.39 6.17
N PRO A 66 18.20 10.22 6.73
CA PRO A 66 18.69 8.90 7.10
C PRO A 66 17.81 8.24 8.17
N ALA A 67 17.36 7.02 7.92
CA ALA A 67 16.47 6.28 8.82
C ALA A 67 16.83 4.78 8.82
N GLY A 68 17.85 4.41 9.59
CA GLY A 68 18.39 3.05 9.61
C GLY A 68 18.82 2.60 8.21
N PRO A 69 18.26 1.50 7.69
CA PRO A 69 18.64 0.98 6.38
C PRO A 69 18.09 1.79 5.20
N PHE A 70 17.30 2.83 5.44
CA PHE A 70 16.63 3.61 4.41
C PHE A 70 17.11 5.06 4.35
N SER A 71 16.94 5.68 3.20
CA SER A 71 17.10 7.11 2.98
C SER A 71 15.77 7.67 2.48
N LEU A 72 14.97 8.20 3.40
CA LEU A 72 13.68 8.81 3.08
C LEU A 72 13.89 10.15 2.39
N HIS A 73 12.94 10.55 1.54
CA HIS A 73 12.96 11.86 0.91
C HIS A 73 11.66 12.61 1.22
N ALA A 74 11.64 13.31 2.35
CA ALA A 74 10.46 13.96 2.88
C ALA A 74 10.77 15.29 3.58
N ALA A 75 9.74 16.10 3.83
CA ALA A 75 9.79 17.26 4.70
C ALA A 75 9.35 16.84 6.10
N SER A 76 10.30 16.78 7.05
CA SER A 76 9.98 16.44 8.45
C SER A 76 9.09 17.52 9.06
N ASN A 77 7.88 17.16 9.47
CA ASN A 77 6.85 18.07 9.98
C ASN A 77 6.63 19.29 9.06
N GLY A 78 6.67 19.08 7.76
CA GLY A 78 6.47 20.12 6.75
C GLY A 78 5.04 20.70 6.79
N GLU A 79 4.86 21.86 6.18
CA GLU A 79 3.55 22.49 6.07
C GLU A 79 2.65 21.67 5.13
N TRP A 80 1.42 21.44 5.55
CA TRP A 80 0.42 20.74 4.76
C TRP A 80 -0.01 21.58 3.55
N LEU A 81 -0.03 20.98 2.39
CA LEU A 81 -0.73 21.57 1.26
C LEU A 81 -2.25 21.51 1.49
N PRO A 82 -3.04 22.46 0.99
CA PRO A 82 -4.49 22.30 0.93
C PRO A 82 -4.84 21.07 0.08
N ALA A 83 -5.80 20.26 0.55
CA ALA A 83 -6.29 19.15 -0.26
C ALA A 83 -7.05 19.67 -1.48
N SER A 84 -6.80 19.08 -2.64
CA SER A 84 -7.61 19.35 -3.84
C SER A 84 -8.91 18.55 -3.73
N GLY A 85 -10.00 19.18 -3.30
CA GLY A 85 -11.30 18.51 -3.15
C GLY A 85 -12.18 19.13 -2.07
N HIS A 86 -13.21 18.39 -1.67
CA HIS A 86 -14.13 18.85 -0.64
C HIS A 86 -13.47 18.94 0.74
N ALA A 87 -13.64 20.07 1.40
CA ALA A 87 -13.34 20.31 2.82
C ALA A 87 -11.87 20.12 3.27
N ASP A 88 -10.87 20.31 2.40
CA ASP A 88 -9.46 20.13 2.73
C ASP A 88 -9.11 18.74 3.32
N GLN A 89 -9.82 17.70 2.88
CA GLN A 89 -9.64 16.32 3.31
C GLN A 89 -8.99 15.46 2.23
N TYR A 90 -8.08 14.58 2.64
CA TYR A 90 -7.34 13.67 1.78
C TYR A 90 -7.95 12.27 1.80
N PRO A 91 -7.93 11.52 0.69
CA PRO A 91 -8.10 10.08 0.76
C PRO A 91 -6.98 9.49 1.63
N LEU A 92 -7.37 8.53 2.49
CA LEU A 92 -6.46 7.84 3.39
C LEU A 92 -5.99 6.52 2.77
N LEU A 93 -4.70 6.25 2.85
CA LEU A 93 -4.13 4.92 2.60
C LEU A 93 -3.43 4.42 3.87
N ILE A 94 -3.76 3.21 4.32
CA ILE A 94 -3.01 2.54 5.38
C ILE A 94 -2.00 1.57 4.78
N ILE A 95 -0.80 1.46 5.36
CA ILE A 95 0.23 0.50 4.92
C ILE A 95 0.51 -0.48 6.06
N SER A 96 0.44 -1.79 5.74
CA SER A 96 0.84 -2.91 6.59
C SER A 96 2.08 -3.57 6.02
N HIS A 97 3.20 -3.49 6.74
CA HIS A 97 4.47 -4.11 6.34
C HIS A 97 4.48 -5.64 6.50
N GLY A 98 5.44 -6.31 5.90
CA GLY A 98 5.69 -7.74 6.05
C GLY A 98 6.27 -8.11 7.42
N THR A 99 6.37 -9.40 7.70
CA THR A 99 6.95 -9.93 8.96
C THR A 99 8.33 -9.36 9.23
N GLY A 100 8.53 -8.85 10.45
CA GLY A 100 9.80 -8.27 10.90
C GLY A 100 10.17 -6.96 10.20
N GLY A 101 9.23 -6.33 9.49
CA GLY A 101 9.44 -5.07 8.79
C GLY A 101 9.35 -3.84 9.68
N SER A 102 9.05 -2.69 9.09
CA SER A 102 8.88 -1.43 9.82
C SER A 102 7.89 -0.51 9.11
N SER A 103 7.40 0.48 9.83
CA SER A 103 6.51 1.53 9.32
C SER A 103 7.11 2.32 8.15
N ILE A 104 8.43 2.32 8.00
CA ILE A 104 9.13 3.03 6.90
C ILE A 104 9.64 2.11 5.78
N ALA A 105 9.41 0.79 5.87
CA ALA A 105 9.92 -0.17 4.87
C ALA A 105 9.43 0.10 3.44
N HIS A 106 8.27 0.72 3.29
CA HIS A 106 7.64 1.06 2.01
C HIS A 106 7.60 2.57 1.76
N HIS A 107 8.60 3.31 2.28
CA HIS A 107 8.63 4.77 2.22
C HIS A 107 8.56 5.34 0.79
N ARG A 108 9.19 4.66 -0.20
CA ARG A 108 9.15 5.12 -1.61
C ARG A 108 7.72 5.15 -2.16
N ILE A 109 6.92 4.14 -1.83
CA ILE A 109 5.49 4.08 -2.17
C ILE A 109 4.74 5.20 -1.44
N ALA A 110 4.95 5.31 -0.12
CA ALA A 110 4.27 6.31 0.70
C ALA A 110 4.60 7.76 0.29
N GLU A 111 5.88 8.06 0.02
CA GLU A 111 6.34 9.36 -0.47
C GLU A 111 5.73 9.70 -1.83
N SER A 112 5.65 8.73 -2.74
CA SER A 112 5.06 8.93 -4.06
C SER A 112 3.56 9.23 -3.96
N LEU A 113 2.82 8.45 -3.18
CA LEU A 113 1.39 8.62 -2.99
C LEU A 113 1.06 9.94 -2.25
N ALA A 114 1.87 10.33 -1.27
CA ALA A 114 1.71 11.61 -0.59
C ALA A 114 1.83 12.79 -1.55
N LYS A 115 2.82 12.78 -2.46
CA LYS A 115 2.99 13.83 -3.48
C LYS A 115 1.78 13.94 -4.41
N THR A 116 1.00 12.89 -4.57
CA THR A 116 -0.18 12.85 -5.45
C THR A 116 -1.50 13.06 -4.70
N GLY A 117 -1.44 13.52 -3.45
CA GLY A 117 -2.61 13.97 -2.71
C GLY A 117 -3.22 12.94 -1.77
N TYR A 118 -2.49 11.92 -1.35
CA TYR A 118 -2.94 10.95 -0.34
C TYR A 118 -2.35 11.27 1.03
N LEU A 119 -3.13 11.04 2.08
CA LEU A 119 -2.63 10.84 3.43
C LEU A 119 -2.29 9.36 3.58
N VAL A 120 -1.05 9.04 3.93
CA VAL A 120 -0.58 7.65 4.02
C VAL A 120 -0.10 7.35 5.44
N ALA A 121 -0.74 6.41 6.13
CA ALA A 121 -0.40 6.00 7.49
C ALA A 121 0.14 4.56 7.51
N ALA A 122 1.40 4.39 7.85
CA ALA A 122 2.05 3.09 7.95
C ALA A 122 2.32 2.71 9.40
N ILE A 123 1.77 1.58 9.82
CA ILE A 123 1.90 1.07 11.19
C ILE A 123 3.25 0.37 11.42
N GLU A 124 3.76 0.49 12.64
CA GLU A 124 4.78 -0.41 13.19
C GLU A 124 4.05 -1.50 13.98
N HIS A 125 3.97 -2.71 13.46
CA HIS A 125 3.18 -3.78 14.11
C HIS A 125 3.78 -4.22 15.44
N PRO A 126 3.11 -4.04 16.60
CA PRO A 126 3.58 -4.58 17.88
C PRO A 126 3.76 -6.10 17.81
N GLY A 127 4.89 -6.59 18.33
CA GLY A 127 5.22 -8.01 18.34
C GLY A 127 5.62 -8.60 16.99
N ASP A 128 5.58 -7.81 15.89
CA ASP A 128 6.07 -8.25 14.60
C ASP A 128 6.68 -7.10 13.80
N ASN A 129 7.81 -6.63 14.27
CA ASN A 129 8.61 -5.58 13.62
C ASN A 129 10.10 -5.91 13.75
N TYR A 130 10.96 -5.05 13.23
CA TYR A 130 12.40 -5.26 13.22
C TYR A 130 13.05 -5.32 14.62
N GLN A 131 12.39 -4.81 15.67
CA GLN A 131 12.88 -4.83 17.07
C GLN A 131 12.24 -5.94 17.90
N ASP A 132 10.98 -6.26 17.63
CA ASP A 132 10.21 -7.23 18.41
C ASP A 132 9.47 -8.19 17.47
N ARG A 133 9.76 -9.48 17.61
CA ARG A 133 9.15 -10.57 16.83
C ARG A 133 8.42 -11.56 17.73
N SER A 134 8.03 -11.15 18.92
CA SER A 134 7.40 -12.01 19.94
C SER A 134 6.04 -12.58 19.49
N LEU A 135 5.34 -11.91 18.58
CA LEU A 135 4.08 -12.36 18.03
C LEU A 135 4.26 -13.39 16.89
N VAL A 136 5.41 -13.38 16.21
CA VAL A 136 5.68 -14.31 15.09
C VAL A 136 5.67 -15.75 15.61
N ALA A 137 4.96 -16.66 14.90
CA ALA A 137 4.67 -18.03 15.30
C ALA A 137 3.75 -18.20 16.53
N ASN A 138 3.27 -17.12 17.15
CA ASN A 138 2.19 -17.21 18.10
C ASN A 138 0.89 -17.62 17.38
N LYS A 139 0.09 -18.48 17.99
CA LYS A 139 -1.20 -18.90 17.41
C LYS A 139 -2.18 -17.74 17.14
N GLN A 140 -1.99 -16.59 17.82
CA GLN A 140 -2.80 -15.37 17.65
C GLN A 140 -2.27 -14.48 16.53
N TYR A 141 -1.13 -14.78 15.90
CA TYR A 141 -0.49 -13.95 14.88
C TYR A 141 -1.44 -13.50 13.78
N PHE A 142 -2.21 -14.44 13.27
CA PHE A 142 -3.12 -14.20 12.14
C PHE A 142 -4.37 -13.39 12.52
N ASP A 143 -4.75 -13.38 13.79
CA ASP A 143 -5.85 -12.57 14.29
C ASP A 143 -5.37 -11.19 14.74
N GLU A 144 -4.19 -11.14 15.32
CA GLU A 144 -3.69 -9.94 15.99
C GLU A 144 -3.30 -8.84 15.02
N ARG A 145 -2.59 -9.15 13.94
CA ARG A 145 -2.19 -8.14 12.96
C ARG A 145 -3.37 -7.41 12.29
N PRO A 146 -4.45 -8.08 11.85
CA PRO A 146 -5.65 -7.36 11.38
C PRO A 146 -6.28 -6.47 12.45
N ARG A 147 -6.31 -6.90 13.72
CA ARG A 147 -6.82 -6.11 14.84
C ARG A 147 -6.01 -4.85 15.10
N GLN A 148 -4.70 -4.92 14.98
CA GLN A 148 -3.81 -3.76 15.08
C GLN A 148 -4.11 -2.73 13.97
N LEU A 149 -4.42 -3.17 12.74
CA LEU A 149 -4.86 -2.28 11.67
C LEU A 149 -6.22 -1.65 11.96
N GLN A 150 -7.17 -2.42 12.49
CA GLN A 150 -8.46 -1.89 12.90
C GLN A 150 -8.33 -0.85 14.02
N ALA A 151 -7.45 -1.11 15.00
CA ALA A 151 -7.13 -0.17 16.06
C ALA A 151 -6.48 1.11 15.52
N LEU A 152 -5.56 0.99 14.54
CA LEU A 152 -5.00 2.16 13.84
C LEU A 152 -6.10 3.01 13.19
N MET A 153 -7.01 2.39 12.44
CA MET A 153 -8.10 3.09 11.77
C MET A 153 -9.00 3.81 12.78
N THR A 154 -9.34 3.14 13.88
CA THR A 154 -10.12 3.74 14.99
C THR A 154 -9.39 4.92 15.61
N ALA A 155 -8.11 4.77 15.88
CA ALA A 155 -7.29 5.83 16.48
C ALA A 155 -7.15 7.05 15.55
N LEU A 156 -6.93 6.85 14.24
CA LEU A 156 -6.89 7.93 13.24
C LEU A 156 -8.22 8.68 13.17
N ALA A 157 -9.35 7.96 13.21
CA ALA A 157 -10.69 8.56 13.20
C ALA A 157 -10.98 9.35 14.48
N SER A 158 -10.38 8.96 15.60
CA SER A 158 -10.63 9.55 16.92
C SER A 158 -9.69 10.73 17.25
N ASP A 159 -8.55 10.87 16.56
CA ASP A 159 -7.64 11.99 16.75
C ASP A 159 -8.16 13.23 16.02
N PRO A 160 -8.54 14.33 16.71
CA PRO A 160 -9.16 15.50 16.07
C PRO A 160 -8.27 16.19 15.03
N ALA A 161 -6.93 16.14 15.21
CA ALA A 161 -5.99 16.79 14.29
C ALA A 161 -5.82 15.99 13.00
N ILE A 162 -5.86 14.66 13.09
CA ILE A 162 -5.70 13.76 11.97
C ILE A 162 -7.04 13.54 11.25
N SER A 163 -8.12 13.24 11.99
CA SER A 163 -9.45 12.96 11.42
C SER A 163 -10.01 14.15 10.62
N ALA A 164 -9.74 15.39 11.05
CA ALA A 164 -10.10 16.57 10.29
C ALA A 164 -9.49 16.63 8.88
N ARG A 165 -8.42 15.87 8.63
CA ARG A 165 -7.69 15.79 7.35
C ARG A 165 -8.10 14.59 6.51
N ILE A 166 -8.84 13.64 7.04
CA ILE A 166 -9.21 12.39 6.37
C ILE A 166 -10.60 12.53 5.74
N ASP A 167 -10.72 12.15 4.47
CA ASP A 167 -12.02 11.87 3.86
C ASP A 167 -12.43 10.43 4.19
N PRO A 168 -13.40 10.22 5.08
CA PRO A 168 -13.78 8.88 5.52
C PRO A 168 -14.47 8.04 4.43
N SER A 169 -14.88 8.68 3.34
CA SER A 169 -15.47 8.00 2.19
C SER A 169 -14.43 7.51 1.17
N ARG A 170 -13.14 7.79 1.37
CA ARG A 170 -12.05 7.45 0.46
C ARG A 170 -10.87 6.83 1.22
N VAL A 171 -11.06 5.59 1.67
CA VAL A 171 -10.07 4.85 2.45
C VAL A 171 -9.60 3.62 1.70
N GLY A 172 -8.30 3.49 1.54
CA GLY A 172 -7.66 2.32 0.94
C GLY A 172 -6.62 1.69 1.88
N ALA A 173 -6.15 0.50 1.48
CA ALA A 173 -5.11 -0.21 2.21
C ALA A 173 -4.08 -0.85 1.28
N ILE A 174 -2.82 -0.86 1.71
CA ILE A 174 -1.71 -1.54 1.03
C ILE A 174 -1.10 -2.53 2.02
N GLY A 175 -0.91 -3.77 1.61
CA GLY A 175 -0.27 -4.77 2.43
C GLY A 175 0.78 -5.56 1.69
N HIS A 176 2.00 -5.72 2.26
CA HIS A 176 3.05 -6.54 1.71
C HIS A 176 3.24 -7.81 2.54
N SER A 177 3.37 -8.98 1.88
CA SER A 177 3.68 -10.25 2.56
C SER A 177 2.62 -10.59 3.64
N ALA A 178 3.02 -10.74 4.91
CA ALA A 178 2.11 -10.88 6.04
C ALA A 178 1.18 -9.67 6.21
N GLY A 179 1.63 -8.47 5.82
CA GLY A 179 0.77 -7.28 5.74
C GLY A 179 -0.32 -7.42 4.67
N GLY A 180 -0.01 -8.08 3.56
CA GLY A 180 -0.99 -8.42 2.53
C GLY A 180 -2.09 -9.34 3.05
N TYR A 181 -1.72 -10.35 3.85
CA TYR A 181 -2.68 -11.15 4.60
C TYR A 181 -3.50 -10.29 5.57
N SER A 182 -2.82 -9.43 6.36
CA SER A 182 -3.50 -8.60 7.37
C SER A 182 -4.58 -7.71 6.77
N VAL A 183 -4.28 -7.09 5.61
CA VAL A 183 -5.27 -6.32 4.85
C VAL A 183 -6.37 -7.23 4.32
N ALA A 184 -6.04 -8.37 3.68
CA ALA A 184 -7.04 -9.31 3.18
C ALA A 184 -7.98 -9.81 4.28
N ALA A 185 -7.47 -10.03 5.49
CA ALA A 185 -8.25 -10.46 6.65
C ALA A 185 -9.27 -9.39 7.09
N LEU A 186 -8.89 -8.09 7.06
CA LEU A 186 -9.85 -6.99 7.27
C LEU A 186 -10.98 -6.97 6.25
N LEU A 187 -10.73 -7.50 5.05
CA LEU A 187 -11.70 -7.56 3.96
C LEU A 187 -12.53 -8.85 3.95
N GLY A 188 -12.30 -9.77 4.89
CA GLY A 188 -13.05 -11.02 5.02
C GLY A 188 -12.30 -12.30 4.70
N ALA A 189 -10.98 -12.25 4.49
CA ALA A 189 -10.14 -13.44 4.35
C ALA A 189 -9.84 -14.04 5.73
N ASN A 190 -10.70 -14.96 6.19
CA ASN A 190 -10.55 -15.58 7.49
C ASN A 190 -9.35 -16.54 7.57
N PRO A 191 -8.59 -16.55 8.67
CA PRO A 191 -7.51 -17.50 8.87
C PRO A 191 -8.04 -18.92 9.11
N ASP A 192 -7.29 -19.89 8.63
CA ASP A 192 -7.52 -21.31 8.86
C ASP A 192 -6.17 -21.98 9.16
N ARG A 193 -5.84 -22.06 10.43
CA ARG A 193 -4.59 -22.64 10.90
C ARG A 193 -4.47 -24.12 10.58
N ASP A 194 -5.58 -24.85 10.63
CA ASP A 194 -5.57 -26.28 10.31
C ASP A 194 -5.31 -26.49 8.82
N ALA A 195 -5.81 -25.62 7.96
CA ALA A 195 -5.49 -25.61 6.54
C ALA A 195 -4.01 -25.30 6.28
N LEU A 196 -3.39 -24.39 7.05
CA LEU A 196 -1.95 -24.13 6.99
C LEU A 196 -1.15 -25.34 7.42
N ILE A 197 -1.48 -25.98 8.55
CA ILE A 197 -0.82 -27.19 9.04
C ILE A 197 -0.94 -28.33 8.00
N ALA A 198 -2.12 -28.54 7.42
CA ALA A 198 -2.34 -29.55 6.40
C ALA A 198 -1.60 -29.22 5.08
N HIS A 199 -1.42 -27.95 4.75
CA HIS A 199 -0.59 -27.50 3.63
C HIS A 199 0.87 -27.86 3.89
N CYS A 200 1.40 -27.50 5.04
CA CYS A 200 2.81 -27.71 5.42
C CYS A 200 3.18 -29.19 5.58
N ALA A 201 2.22 -30.05 5.95
CA ALA A 201 2.43 -31.51 5.93
C ALA A 201 2.69 -32.08 4.53
N LYS A 202 2.32 -31.34 3.46
CA LYS A 202 2.47 -31.75 2.06
C LYS A 202 3.54 -30.96 1.31
N GLN A 203 3.74 -29.72 1.71
CA GLN A 203 4.62 -28.72 1.10
C GLN A 203 5.55 -28.17 2.18
N ASN A 204 6.39 -29.04 2.74
CA ASN A 204 7.25 -28.71 3.89
C ASN A 204 8.43 -27.78 3.54
N ASP A 205 8.64 -27.52 2.26
CA ASP A 205 9.62 -26.59 1.71
C ASP A 205 9.06 -25.17 1.52
N ASP A 206 7.75 -24.97 1.74
CA ASP A 206 7.15 -23.63 1.73
C ASP A 206 7.62 -22.84 2.97
N PRO A 207 8.37 -21.72 2.80
CA PRO A 207 8.88 -20.94 3.93
C PRO A 207 7.79 -20.42 4.87
N SER A 208 6.54 -20.24 4.40
CA SER A 208 5.42 -19.86 5.25
C SER A 208 5.10 -20.90 6.34
N CYS A 209 5.64 -22.11 6.21
CA CYS A 209 5.44 -23.17 7.20
C CYS A 209 6.13 -22.89 8.55
N GLY A 210 7.07 -21.94 8.61
CA GLY A 210 7.56 -21.39 9.85
C GLY A 210 6.46 -20.82 10.75
N TYR A 211 5.35 -20.34 10.19
CA TYR A 211 4.19 -19.88 10.99
C TYR A 211 3.33 -21.03 11.55
N ALA A 212 3.48 -22.24 11.03
CA ALA A 212 2.75 -23.42 11.49
C ALA A 212 3.49 -24.14 12.64
N ASP A 213 4.80 -23.93 12.77
CA ASP A 213 5.64 -24.59 13.76
C ASP A 213 5.57 -23.91 15.12
N PRO A 214 4.97 -24.54 16.14
CA PRO A 214 4.88 -23.97 17.48
C PRO A 214 6.24 -23.86 18.17
N SER A 215 7.30 -24.51 17.65
CA SER A 215 8.66 -24.45 18.23
C SER A 215 9.45 -23.23 17.74
N VAL A 216 9.03 -22.56 16.69
CA VAL A 216 9.70 -21.38 16.11
C VAL A 216 9.28 -20.07 16.79
N GLY A 217 8.34 -20.09 17.71
CA GLY A 217 7.88 -18.93 18.46
C GLY A 217 8.51 -18.84 19.83
N VAL A 218 8.93 -17.64 20.20
CA VAL A 218 9.37 -17.35 21.56
C VAL A 218 8.21 -17.57 22.54
N THR A 219 8.48 -18.40 23.48
CA THR A 219 7.70 -18.79 24.62
C THR A 219 7.30 -17.62 25.50
N THR A 220 6.19 -16.99 25.26
CA THR A 220 5.31 -16.50 26.33
C THR A 220 3.87 -16.64 25.85
N PRO A 221 3.15 -17.66 26.35
CA PRO A 221 1.71 -17.72 26.12
C PRO A 221 1.10 -16.64 27.00
N THR A 222 0.82 -15.50 26.46
CA THR A 222 -0.24 -14.69 27.03
C THR A 222 -1.55 -15.29 26.54
N ASP A 223 -2.11 -16.18 27.32
CA ASP A 223 -3.52 -16.59 27.23
C ASP A 223 -4.45 -15.41 27.58
N MET A 224 -4.08 -14.22 27.18
CA MET A 224 -4.95 -13.06 27.30
C MET A 224 -6.00 -13.16 26.19
N PRO A 225 -7.25 -13.36 26.53
CA PRO A 225 -8.31 -13.20 25.54
C PRO A 225 -8.20 -11.77 24.99
N PHE A 226 -8.10 -11.64 23.69
CA PHE A 226 -8.18 -10.36 23.03
C PHE A 226 -9.52 -9.72 23.44
N GLN A 227 -9.43 -8.63 24.18
CA GLN A 227 -10.54 -7.70 24.33
C GLN A 227 -10.29 -6.60 23.31
N LEU A 228 -11.28 -6.36 22.43
CA LEU A 228 -11.37 -5.08 21.75
C LEU A 228 -11.10 -4.00 22.81
N PRO A 229 -10.27 -3.00 22.53
CA PRO A 229 -10.21 -1.84 23.41
C PRO A 229 -11.67 -1.44 23.67
N PRO A 230 -12.07 -1.16 24.92
CA PRO A 230 -13.41 -0.68 25.21
C PRO A 230 -13.64 0.48 24.23
N GLU A 231 -14.78 0.45 23.53
CA GLU A 231 -15.19 1.58 22.71
C GLU A 231 -14.90 2.80 23.55
N ALA A 232 -14.04 3.68 23.05
CA ALA A 232 -13.68 4.86 23.80
C ALA A 232 -14.99 5.54 24.17
N ASP A 233 -15.23 5.67 25.46
CA ASP A 233 -16.45 6.26 26.06
C ASP A 233 -16.48 7.75 25.73
N SER A 234 -16.30 8.10 24.44
CA SER A 234 -16.37 9.44 23.93
C SER A 234 -17.75 9.64 23.31
N ALA A 235 -18.55 10.46 23.97
CA ALA A 235 -19.82 10.96 23.47
C ALA A 235 -19.73 11.72 22.13
N VAL A 236 -18.58 11.71 21.49
CA VAL A 236 -18.32 12.28 20.17
C VAL A 236 -18.36 11.13 19.15
N ALA A 237 -19.37 11.12 18.29
CA ALA A 237 -19.44 10.20 17.18
C ALA A 237 -18.23 10.47 16.23
N HIS A 238 -17.29 9.54 16.18
CA HIS A 238 -16.19 9.58 15.22
C HIS A 238 -16.63 8.91 13.90
N PRO A 239 -16.15 9.39 12.73
CA PRO A 239 -16.45 8.72 11.48
C PRO A 239 -15.84 7.31 11.48
N THR A 240 -16.61 6.32 11.04
CA THR A 240 -16.08 4.97 10.82
C THR A 240 -15.28 4.96 9.54
N LEU A 241 -14.00 4.60 9.60
CA LEU A 241 -13.18 4.40 8.41
C LEU A 241 -13.40 2.98 7.88
N THR A 242 -13.85 2.87 6.62
CA THR A 242 -14.07 1.58 5.95
C THR A 242 -13.24 1.51 4.69
N ILE A 243 -12.52 0.42 4.48
CA ILE A 243 -11.68 0.23 3.30
C ILE A 243 -12.58 -0.03 2.08
N GLN A 244 -12.44 0.79 1.03
CA GLN A 244 -13.12 0.63 -0.26
C GLN A 244 -12.19 0.01 -1.33
N SER A 245 -10.89 0.19 -1.19
CA SER A 245 -9.91 -0.29 -2.17
C SER A 245 -8.65 -0.82 -1.48
N ALA A 246 -8.09 -1.90 -2.01
CA ALA A 246 -6.88 -2.48 -1.44
C ALA A 246 -5.87 -2.93 -2.51
N ALA A 247 -4.59 -2.89 -2.15
CA ALA A 247 -3.51 -3.46 -2.94
C ALA A 247 -2.70 -4.45 -2.08
N LEU A 248 -2.61 -5.68 -2.52
CA LEU A 248 -1.96 -6.79 -1.84
C LEU A 248 -0.69 -7.17 -2.62
N LEU A 249 0.47 -6.85 -2.06
CA LEU A 249 1.78 -7.03 -2.69
C LEU A 249 2.43 -8.32 -2.16
N ALA A 250 2.68 -9.29 -3.03
CA ALA A 250 3.21 -10.61 -2.66
C ALA A 250 2.56 -11.16 -1.36
N PRO A 251 1.21 -11.25 -1.28
CA PRO A 251 0.51 -11.49 -0.02
C PRO A 251 0.69 -12.91 0.49
N LEU A 252 0.84 -13.08 1.81
CA LEU A 252 0.77 -14.39 2.47
C LEU A 252 -0.67 -14.93 2.37
N GLY A 253 -0.85 -16.11 1.78
CA GLY A 253 -2.17 -16.67 1.50
C GLY A 253 -2.39 -18.10 1.98
N SER A 254 -1.32 -18.86 2.31
CA SER A 254 -1.43 -20.28 2.70
C SER A 254 -2.35 -20.53 3.91
N VAL A 255 -2.52 -19.53 4.77
CA VAL A 255 -3.38 -19.56 5.95
C VAL A 255 -4.84 -19.20 5.65
N VAL A 256 -5.16 -18.66 4.47
CA VAL A 256 -6.53 -18.20 4.15
C VAL A 256 -7.46 -19.39 3.96
N SER A 257 -8.58 -19.39 4.68
CA SER A 257 -9.61 -20.43 4.58
C SER A 257 -10.19 -20.52 3.16
N ALA A 258 -10.43 -21.73 2.69
CA ALA A 258 -11.08 -21.96 1.39
C ALA A 258 -12.51 -21.40 1.32
N SER A 259 -13.15 -21.20 2.47
CA SER A 259 -14.49 -20.61 2.58
C SER A 259 -14.50 -19.08 2.63
N SER A 260 -13.33 -18.44 2.75
CA SER A 260 -13.21 -16.98 2.79
C SER A 260 -13.81 -16.31 1.55
N ARG A 261 -14.43 -15.17 1.76
CA ARG A 261 -14.99 -14.33 0.69
C ARG A 261 -14.75 -12.87 1.03
N ILE A 262 -13.99 -12.20 0.18
CA ILE A 262 -13.84 -10.75 0.18
C ILE A 262 -15.03 -10.17 -0.59
N SER A 263 -15.64 -9.12 -0.06
CA SER A 263 -16.81 -8.48 -0.70
C SER A 263 -16.45 -7.96 -2.10
N ALA A 264 -17.34 -8.17 -3.08
CA ALA A 264 -17.20 -7.65 -4.42
C ALA A 264 -17.41 -6.12 -4.52
N GLU A 265 -17.84 -5.49 -3.43
CA GLU A 265 -17.95 -4.03 -3.32
C GLU A 265 -16.58 -3.37 -3.04
N ILE A 266 -15.56 -4.17 -2.72
CA ILE A 266 -14.22 -3.68 -2.43
C ILE A 266 -13.34 -3.93 -3.65
N ASP A 267 -12.74 -2.88 -4.20
CA ASP A 267 -11.77 -3.00 -5.28
C ASP A 267 -10.45 -3.59 -4.76
N VAL A 268 -10.01 -4.71 -5.34
CA VAL A 268 -8.80 -5.41 -4.88
C VAL A 268 -7.81 -5.58 -6.03
N LEU A 269 -6.60 -5.08 -5.83
CA LEU A 269 -5.43 -5.38 -6.66
C LEU A 269 -4.56 -6.41 -5.94
N ILE A 270 -4.22 -7.50 -6.63
CA ILE A 270 -3.23 -8.48 -6.17
C ILE A 270 -2.02 -8.38 -7.11
N MET A 271 -0.86 -8.08 -6.56
CA MET A 271 0.40 -8.05 -7.30
C MET A 271 1.36 -9.08 -6.70
N ASP A 272 1.54 -10.20 -7.38
CA ASP A 272 2.51 -11.22 -6.99
C ASP A 272 3.87 -10.99 -7.68
N ALA A 273 4.96 -11.52 -7.09
CA ALA A 273 6.29 -11.45 -7.65
C ALA A 273 6.60 -12.70 -8.49
N GLU A 274 7.17 -12.51 -9.69
CA GLU A 274 7.44 -13.64 -10.60
C GLU A 274 8.48 -14.60 -10.04
N GLN A 275 9.46 -14.09 -9.30
CA GLN A 275 10.55 -14.85 -8.69
C GLN A 275 10.44 -14.93 -7.16
N ASP A 276 9.22 -14.98 -6.64
CA ASP A 276 8.98 -15.09 -5.20
C ASP A 276 9.34 -16.51 -4.70
N ALA A 277 10.50 -16.61 -4.06
CA ALA A 277 10.96 -17.84 -3.43
C ALA A 277 10.48 -17.99 -1.98
N ILE A 278 9.93 -16.92 -1.39
CA ILE A 278 9.43 -16.89 -0.01
C ILE A 278 7.95 -17.27 0.04
N LEU A 279 7.15 -16.69 -0.84
CA LEU A 279 5.70 -16.93 -0.93
C LEU A 279 5.30 -17.30 -2.37
N PRO A 280 5.60 -18.54 -2.82
CA PRO A 280 5.25 -18.98 -4.17
C PRO A 280 3.78 -18.73 -4.49
N SER A 281 3.51 -18.06 -5.61
CA SER A 281 2.19 -17.55 -6.00
C SER A 281 1.09 -18.61 -5.92
N GLN A 282 1.40 -19.84 -6.31
CA GLN A 282 0.48 -20.98 -6.33
C GLN A 282 -0.11 -21.34 -4.94
N TYR A 283 0.61 -21.02 -3.87
CA TYR A 283 0.19 -21.30 -2.49
C TYR A 283 -0.37 -20.05 -1.80
N HIS A 284 -0.05 -18.87 -2.30
CA HIS A 284 -0.31 -17.60 -1.65
C HIS A 284 -1.24 -16.68 -2.45
N ALA A 285 -0.77 -16.01 -3.49
CA ALA A 285 -1.59 -15.09 -4.27
C ALA A 285 -2.79 -15.79 -4.92
N ASP A 286 -2.64 -17.04 -5.40
CA ASP A 286 -3.74 -17.86 -5.94
C ASP A 286 -4.83 -18.13 -4.90
N ARG A 287 -4.43 -18.32 -3.64
CA ARG A 287 -5.37 -18.58 -2.55
C ARG A 287 -6.15 -17.34 -2.16
N ILE A 288 -5.47 -16.21 -2.06
CA ILE A 288 -6.13 -14.90 -1.87
C ILE A 288 -7.09 -14.62 -3.04
N HIS A 289 -6.65 -14.83 -4.29
CA HIS A 289 -7.50 -14.59 -5.46
C HIS A 289 -8.76 -15.47 -5.47
N LYS A 290 -8.69 -16.69 -4.95
CA LYS A 290 -9.88 -17.55 -4.79
C LYS A 290 -10.90 -16.96 -3.79
N SER A 291 -10.46 -16.20 -2.80
CA SER A 291 -11.35 -15.50 -1.87
C SER A 291 -11.89 -14.17 -2.46
N ALA A 292 -11.25 -13.64 -3.48
CA ALA A 292 -11.61 -12.42 -4.21
C ALA A 292 -11.55 -12.66 -5.73
N PRO A 293 -12.46 -13.43 -6.34
CA PRO A 293 -12.40 -13.75 -7.78
C PRO A 293 -12.56 -12.52 -8.69
N HIS A 294 -13.10 -11.43 -8.16
CA HIS A 294 -13.25 -10.13 -8.84
C HIS A 294 -11.98 -9.29 -8.81
N ALA A 295 -10.98 -9.66 -7.99
CA ALA A 295 -9.76 -8.89 -7.85
C ALA A 295 -9.00 -8.77 -9.18
N HIS A 296 -8.50 -7.56 -9.46
CA HIS A 296 -7.51 -7.40 -10.51
C HIS A 296 -6.19 -8.03 -10.07
N ARG A 297 -5.64 -8.91 -10.90
CA ARG A 297 -4.38 -9.58 -10.59
C ARG A 297 -3.31 -9.26 -11.62
N THR A 298 -2.10 -8.99 -11.17
CA THR A 298 -0.93 -8.77 -12.00
C THR A 298 0.30 -9.43 -11.39
N THR A 299 1.27 -9.79 -12.22
CA THR A 299 2.55 -10.37 -11.79
C THR A 299 3.67 -9.38 -12.05
N ALA A 300 4.41 -9.02 -11.03
CA ALA A 300 5.59 -8.17 -11.11
C ALA A 300 6.76 -8.96 -11.75
N LYS A 301 7.06 -8.66 -12.99
CA LYS A 301 8.07 -9.36 -13.79
C LYS A 301 9.47 -9.17 -13.22
N GLY A 302 10.20 -10.27 -13.09
CA GLY A 302 11.57 -10.30 -12.55
C GLY A 302 11.69 -10.00 -11.07
N ALA A 303 10.61 -9.61 -10.38
CA ALA A 303 10.65 -9.26 -8.97
C ALA A 303 10.74 -10.50 -8.06
N GLY A 304 11.53 -10.41 -7.00
CA GLY A 304 11.52 -11.31 -5.86
C GLY A 304 10.60 -10.79 -4.75
N HIS A 305 10.48 -11.58 -3.67
CA HIS A 305 9.59 -11.24 -2.54
C HIS A 305 9.87 -9.86 -1.95
N PHE A 306 11.15 -9.56 -1.70
CA PHE A 306 11.57 -8.33 -1.04
C PHE A 306 11.74 -7.13 -1.98
N SER A 307 11.51 -7.31 -3.29
CA SER A 307 11.61 -6.20 -4.26
C SER A 307 10.59 -5.08 -3.99
N PHE A 308 9.47 -5.37 -3.31
CA PHE A 308 8.47 -4.38 -2.89
C PHE A 308 8.92 -3.49 -1.72
N ILE A 309 9.95 -3.90 -0.98
CA ILE A 309 10.56 -3.07 0.05
C ILE A 309 11.38 -1.96 -0.62
N SER A 310 11.33 -0.76 -0.05
CA SER A 310 12.11 0.38 -0.55
C SER A 310 13.61 0.06 -0.61
N PRO A 311 14.36 0.63 -1.56
CA PRO A 311 15.79 0.39 -1.69
C PRO A 311 16.56 0.63 -0.40
N VAL A 312 17.43 -0.32 -0.06
CA VAL A 312 18.28 -0.29 1.13
C VAL A 312 19.59 0.43 0.80
N VAL A 313 20.06 1.29 1.69
CA VAL A 313 21.39 1.93 1.51
C VAL A 313 22.51 0.89 1.67
N ALA A 314 23.53 0.97 0.83
CA ALA A 314 24.57 -0.06 0.70
C ALA A 314 25.24 -0.45 2.03
N ALA A 315 25.36 0.49 2.97
CA ALA A 315 25.97 0.24 4.29
C ALA A 315 25.21 -0.79 5.13
N TRP A 316 23.95 -1.07 4.84
CA TRP A 316 23.11 -2.01 5.58
C TRP A 316 22.85 -3.33 4.82
N ALA A 317 23.28 -3.42 3.55
CA ALA A 317 22.94 -4.55 2.68
C ALA A 317 23.41 -5.89 3.29
N GLU A 318 24.65 -5.97 3.76
CA GLU A 318 25.18 -7.20 4.37
C GLU A 318 24.41 -7.62 5.62
N SER A 319 23.99 -6.67 6.47
CA SER A 319 23.28 -6.97 7.72
C SER A 319 21.83 -7.39 7.51
N LEU A 320 21.22 -7.00 6.38
CA LEU A 320 19.85 -7.33 6.02
C LEU A 320 19.74 -8.58 5.14
N GLY A 321 20.86 -9.05 4.55
CA GLY A 321 20.90 -10.25 3.72
C GLY A 321 19.84 -10.23 2.64
N GLU A 322 19.04 -11.29 2.54
CA GLU A 322 18.02 -11.48 1.50
C GLU A 322 17.06 -10.28 1.33
N VAL A 323 16.78 -9.52 2.38
CA VAL A 323 15.90 -8.33 2.31
C VAL A 323 16.50 -7.24 1.42
N ALA A 324 17.82 -7.15 1.38
CA ALA A 324 18.57 -6.20 0.54
C ALA A 324 18.95 -6.76 -0.84
N GLU A 325 18.77 -8.07 -1.05
CA GLU A 325 19.12 -8.74 -2.29
C GLU A 325 17.97 -8.68 -3.30
N ASP A 326 18.35 -8.62 -4.57
CA ASP A 326 17.42 -8.67 -5.70
C ASP A 326 17.82 -9.79 -6.68
N PRO A 327 16.87 -10.30 -7.45
CA PRO A 327 17.16 -11.19 -8.56
C PRO A 327 18.19 -10.58 -9.53
N THR A 328 19.02 -11.42 -10.14
CA THR A 328 20.09 -10.96 -11.04
C THR A 328 19.56 -10.06 -12.16
N GLY A 329 20.11 -8.86 -12.27
CA GLY A 329 19.72 -7.87 -13.27
C GLY A 329 18.44 -7.09 -12.96
N PHE A 330 17.90 -7.23 -11.77
CA PHE A 330 16.72 -6.48 -11.32
C PHE A 330 17.13 -5.10 -10.77
N ASP A 331 16.38 -4.06 -11.12
CA ASP A 331 16.55 -2.68 -10.64
C ASP A 331 15.41 -2.34 -9.68
N ARG A 332 15.69 -2.41 -8.36
CA ARG A 332 14.71 -2.13 -7.29
C ARG A 332 14.25 -0.68 -7.29
N ASP A 333 15.10 0.28 -7.62
CA ASP A 333 14.73 1.70 -7.68
C ASP A 333 13.73 1.96 -8.81
N GLN A 334 14.00 1.44 -10.00
CA GLN A 334 13.09 1.53 -11.13
C GLN A 334 11.78 0.80 -10.84
N PHE A 335 11.85 -0.39 -10.24
CA PHE A 335 10.68 -1.18 -9.87
C PHE A 335 9.80 -0.47 -8.85
N ASN A 336 10.37 0.09 -7.77
CA ASN A 336 9.60 0.84 -6.76
C ASN A 336 8.93 2.07 -7.38
N THR A 337 9.58 2.73 -8.35
CA THR A 337 8.95 3.82 -9.11
C THR A 337 7.74 3.33 -9.90
N HIS A 338 7.87 2.20 -10.61
CA HIS A 338 6.78 1.60 -11.38
C HIS A 338 5.63 1.13 -10.49
N VAL A 339 5.92 0.45 -9.37
CA VAL A 339 4.90 0.02 -8.39
C VAL A 339 4.16 1.24 -7.83
N SER A 340 4.88 2.30 -7.46
CA SER A 340 4.26 3.53 -6.95
C SER A 340 3.29 4.14 -7.96
N GLN A 341 3.66 4.21 -9.24
CA GLN A 341 2.79 4.69 -10.32
C GLN A 341 1.58 3.78 -10.54
N THR A 342 1.77 2.47 -10.48
CA THR A 342 0.69 1.49 -10.60
C THR A 342 -0.31 1.63 -9.46
N LEU A 343 0.18 1.76 -8.22
CA LEU A 343 -0.67 1.97 -7.04
C LEU A 343 -1.39 3.31 -7.09
N GLN A 344 -0.71 4.38 -7.53
CA GLN A 344 -1.35 5.66 -7.75
C GLN A 344 -2.51 5.53 -8.73
N ALA A 345 -2.28 4.97 -9.92
CA ALA A 345 -3.31 4.80 -10.93
C ALA A 345 -4.49 3.95 -10.42
N TRP A 346 -4.19 2.89 -9.66
CA TRP A 346 -5.19 2.05 -9.02
C TRP A 346 -6.07 2.84 -8.04
N PHE A 347 -5.48 3.52 -7.07
CA PHE A 347 -6.23 4.27 -6.07
C PHE A 347 -6.88 5.53 -6.65
N ASP A 348 -6.30 6.16 -7.65
CA ASP A 348 -6.94 7.26 -8.37
C ASP A 348 -8.23 6.79 -9.05
N SER A 349 -8.23 5.60 -9.65
CA SER A 349 -9.42 5.03 -10.31
C SER A 349 -10.49 4.53 -9.33
N THR A 350 -10.11 4.09 -8.14
CA THR A 350 -11.03 3.46 -7.18
C THR A 350 -11.46 4.37 -6.03
N LEU A 351 -10.67 5.41 -5.70
CA LEU A 351 -10.95 6.31 -4.58
C LEU A 351 -11.21 7.77 -4.98
N LYS A 352 -10.78 8.21 -6.18
CA LYS A 352 -10.93 9.61 -6.60
C LYS A 352 -12.07 9.85 -7.60
N HIS A 353 -12.63 8.81 -8.20
CA HIS A 353 -13.71 8.95 -9.21
C HIS A 353 -15.14 8.96 -8.65
N THR A 354 -15.36 9.06 -7.35
CA THR A 354 -16.70 9.05 -6.73
C THR A 354 -17.32 10.45 -6.60
N ALA A 355 -17.08 11.34 -7.53
CA ALA A 355 -17.77 12.64 -7.60
C ALA A 355 -18.46 12.80 -8.95
N ASN A 356 -19.64 12.19 -9.10
CA ASN A 356 -20.66 12.61 -10.08
C ASN A 356 -21.99 12.77 -9.36
#